data_25f4f68568d998c3cec353bff728ec47
#
_entry.id   25f4f68568d998c3cec353bff728ec47
#
_cell.length_a   1.000
_cell.length_b   1.000
_cell.length_c   1.000
_cell.angle_alpha   90.00
_cell.angle_beta   90.00
_cell.angle_gamma   90.00
#
_symmetry.space_group_name_H-M   'P 1'
#
loop_
_entity.id
_entity.type
_entity.pdbx_description
1 polymer ?
#
loop_
_entity_poly.entity_id
_entity_poly.type
_entity_poly.pdbx_seq_one_letter_code
_entity_poly.pdbx_strand_id
1 'polypeptide(L)'
;VAFKIPNLFRRLFGEGALSAAFIPIFTEHIEKRGRAEAMAFVNVIATVLIIILGGIVLLGEGSFFAIPRIFHVQEKWQLVFKLSIIMFPYVFFICLVAFMGSVLNTLHHFFMPAFAPVVMNICWILGAVLAPYTGKTLEKMIYAVAIATFLSGLFQVFIHFPVLRRKELYYRPVLKFSDPGLKLVLTRMGPVVFGLAVVQINVLVDSIIAVGFSAPQGGSGYFHFAGMAIHYPMKAGAASVLYYSDRLIQFPLGVFGIAMATAVFPLFSTHAVREDSSNFSTTFNRALKFMLLIGIPASLAIILLREPIIDLIYRRRQFDAESAYRTSRVILFYAIGIWAYCGLHVLIRAFYSVKDTITPV
;
A
#
# COMPACT_ATOMS: atom_id res chain seq x y z
N VAL A 1 6.34 10.80 -3.98
CA VAL A 1 6.27 9.85 -5.12
C VAL A 1 7.25 8.70 -4.94
N ALA A 2 8.54 8.95 -4.68
CA ALA A 2 9.57 7.90 -4.57
C ALA A 2 9.15 6.71 -3.67
N PHE A 3 8.55 6.96 -2.51
CA PHE A 3 8.06 5.89 -1.63
C PHE A 3 6.79 5.19 -2.15
N LYS A 4 6.00 5.82 -3.03
CA LYS A 4 4.76 5.19 -3.52
C LYS A 4 5.04 3.94 -4.36
N ILE A 5 6.16 3.90 -5.08
CA ILE A 5 6.57 2.74 -5.87
C ILE A 5 6.87 1.53 -4.96
N PRO A 6 7.76 1.62 -3.96
CA PRO A 6 7.96 0.53 -3.00
C PRO A 6 6.69 0.15 -2.23
N ASN A 7 5.87 1.12 -1.86
CA ASN A 7 4.62 0.86 -1.15
C ASN A 7 3.56 0.14 -2.01
N LEU A 8 3.56 0.35 -3.32
CA LEU A 8 2.76 -0.42 -4.27
C LEU A 8 3.09 -1.92 -4.16
N PHE A 9 4.36 -2.27 -4.23
CA PHE A 9 4.80 -3.66 -4.09
C PHE A 9 4.45 -4.23 -2.72
N ARG A 10 4.63 -3.46 -1.66
CA ARG A 10 4.23 -3.85 -0.31
C ARG A 10 2.74 -4.21 -0.25
N ARG A 11 1.87 -3.42 -0.87
CA ARG A 11 0.42 -3.69 -0.89
C ARG A 11 0.07 -4.88 -1.77
N LEU A 12 0.69 -5.02 -2.92
CA LEU A 12 0.45 -6.15 -3.82
C LEU A 12 0.83 -7.49 -3.19
N PHE A 13 2.02 -7.56 -2.61
CA PHE A 13 2.57 -8.81 -2.08
C PHE A 13 2.30 -8.99 -0.58
N GLY A 14 2.38 -7.91 0.23
CA GLY A 14 2.29 -7.96 1.68
C GLY A 14 0.87 -7.99 2.23
N GLU A 15 -0.07 -7.34 1.57
CA GLU A 15 -1.42 -7.16 2.11
C GLU A 15 -2.45 -8.17 1.59
N GLY A 16 -2.05 -9.18 0.81
CA GLY A 16 -3.05 -10.20 0.46
C GLY A 16 -2.68 -11.21 -0.60
N ALA A 17 -2.07 -10.86 -1.72
CA ALA A 17 -1.95 -11.77 -2.85
C ALA A 17 -1.09 -12.99 -2.53
N LEU A 18 0.08 -12.78 -1.92
CA LEU A 18 0.99 -13.86 -1.57
C LEU A 18 0.39 -14.73 -0.45
N SER A 19 -0.12 -14.10 0.61
CA SER A 19 -0.73 -14.83 1.73
C SER A 19 -1.95 -15.63 1.29
N ALA A 20 -2.83 -15.07 0.48
CA ALA A 20 -4.03 -15.74 -0.01
C ALA A 20 -3.72 -16.96 -0.89
N ALA A 21 -2.66 -16.87 -1.71
CA ALA A 21 -2.26 -17.97 -2.57
C ALA A 21 -1.40 -19.02 -1.84
N PHE A 22 -0.49 -18.58 -0.97
CA PHE A 22 0.51 -19.45 -0.35
C PHE A 22 -0.03 -20.23 0.86
N ILE A 23 -0.75 -19.57 1.78
CA ILE A 23 -1.18 -20.18 3.05
C ILE A 23 -1.97 -21.49 2.84
N PRO A 24 -3.00 -21.56 1.98
CA PRO A 24 -3.75 -22.79 1.77
C PRO A 24 -2.89 -23.94 1.23
N ILE A 25 -1.98 -23.64 0.30
CA ILE A 25 -1.10 -24.64 -0.31
C ILE A 25 -0.07 -25.14 0.69
N PHE A 26 0.50 -24.26 1.49
CA PHE A 26 1.48 -24.61 2.51
C PHE A 26 0.83 -25.43 3.62
N THR A 27 -0.37 -25.08 4.07
CA THR A 27 -1.15 -25.88 5.04
C THR A 27 -1.42 -27.28 4.49
N GLU A 28 -1.84 -27.38 3.22
CA GLU A 28 -2.08 -28.68 2.59
C GLU A 28 -0.80 -29.54 2.53
N HIS A 29 0.36 -28.93 2.25
CA HIS A 29 1.65 -29.66 2.28
C HIS A 29 2.00 -30.16 3.68
N ILE A 30 1.75 -29.36 4.73
CA ILE A 30 1.99 -29.78 6.11
C ILE A 30 1.13 -30.99 6.46
N GLU A 31 -0.17 -30.94 6.13
CA GLU A 31 -1.14 -31.99 6.50
C GLU A 31 -0.99 -33.27 5.69
N LYS A 32 -0.78 -33.16 4.36
CA LYS A 32 -0.76 -34.33 3.47
C LYS A 32 0.62 -34.95 3.26
N ARG A 33 1.68 -34.14 3.32
CA ARG A 33 3.05 -34.58 2.98
C ARG A 33 4.03 -34.51 4.15
N GLY A 34 3.57 -33.96 5.27
CA GLY A 34 4.39 -33.81 6.46
C GLY A 34 5.28 -32.58 6.43
N ARG A 35 5.84 -32.28 7.60
CA ARG A 35 6.58 -31.04 7.87
C ARG A 35 7.85 -30.91 7.03
N ALA A 36 8.59 -31.99 6.80
CA ALA A 36 9.85 -31.96 6.05
C ALA A 36 9.65 -31.52 4.59
N GLU A 37 8.66 -32.10 3.89
CA GLU A 37 8.34 -31.70 2.51
C GLU A 37 7.76 -30.27 2.44
N ALA A 38 6.94 -29.90 3.42
CA ALA A 38 6.41 -28.55 3.52
C ALA A 38 7.54 -27.50 3.68
N MET A 39 8.59 -27.80 4.47
CA MET A 39 9.75 -26.93 4.61
C MET A 39 10.61 -26.88 3.34
N ALA A 40 10.74 -27.99 2.62
CA ALA A 40 11.39 -28.00 1.31
C ALA A 40 10.63 -27.12 0.30
N PHE A 41 9.30 -27.18 0.30
CA PHE A 41 8.44 -26.31 -0.51
C PHE A 41 8.64 -24.81 -0.17
N VAL A 42 8.69 -24.44 1.13
CA VAL A 42 9.01 -23.07 1.56
C VAL A 42 10.34 -22.61 0.96
N ASN A 43 11.36 -23.45 0.96
CA ASN A 43 12.67 -23.11 0.40
C ASN A 43 12.64 -22.90 -1.12
N VAL A 44 11.86 -23.69 -1.85
CA VAL A 44 11.63 -23.48 -3.31
C VAL A 44 10.99 -22.12 -3.55
N ILE A 45 9.87 -21.82 -2.86
CA ILE A 45 9.18 -20.54 -3.00
C ILE A 45 10.08 -19.37 -2.61
N ALA A 46 10.80 -19.47 -1.48
CA ALA A 46 11.74 -18.44 -1.03
C ALA A 46 12.82 -18.16 -2.08
N THR A 47 13.42 -19.21 -2.64
CA THR A 47 14.50 -19.08 -3.63
C THR A 47 13.99 -18.39 -4.91
N VAL A 48 12.85 -18.83 -5.43
CA VAL A 48 12.25 -18.23 -6.63
C VAL A 48 11.85 -16.78 -6.37
N LEU A 49 11.26 -16.50 -5.20
CA LEU A 49 10.90 -15.14 -4.80
C LEU A 49 12.12 -14.22 -4.72
N ILE A 50 13.21 -14.68 -4.10
CA ILE A 50 14.48 -13.94 -4.00
C ILE A 50 15.02 -13.60 -5.40
N ILE A 51 15.00 -14.55 -6.33
CA ILE A 51 15.50 -14.34 -7.69
C ILE A 51 14.62 -13.32 -8.43
N ILE A 52 13.30 -13.49 -8.39
CA ILE A 52 12.35 -12.59 -9.06
C ILE A 52 12.46 -11.17 -8.48
N LEU A 53 12.45 -11.02 -7.16
CA LEU A 53 12.55 -9.73 -6.51
C LEU A 53 13.91 -9.08 -6.73
N GLY A 54 15.00 -9.87 -6.69
CA GLY A 54 16.33 -9.39 -7.02
C GLY A 54 16.40 -8.86 -8.44
N GLY A 55 15.83 -9.59 -9.42
CA GLY A 55 15.71 -9.15 -10.80
C GLY A 55 14.90 -7.85 -10.93
N ILE A 56 13.75 -7.75 -10.26
CA ILE A 56 12.91 -6.54 -10.26
C ILE A 56 13.69 -5.34 -9.68
N VAL A 57 14.40 -5.54 -8.57
CA VAL A 57 15.18 -4.46 -7.96
C VAL A 57 16.32 -4.03 -8.87
N LEU A 58 17.10 -4.95 -9.45
CA LEU A 58 18.18 -4.61 -10.37
C LEU A 58 17.69 -3.88 -11.62
N LEU A 59 16.59 -4.30 -12.21
CA LEU A 59 15.96 -3.64 -13.36
C LEU A 59 15.42 -2.25 -12.99
N GLY A 60 14.80 -2.13 -11.83
CA GLY A 60 14.30 -0.85 -11.32
C GLY A 60 15.43 0.13 -11.04
N GLU A 61 16.48 -0.29 -10.34
CA GLU A 61 17.69 0.51 -10.08
C GLU A 61 18.35 0.95 -11.39
N GLY A 62 18.55 0.03 -12.33
CA GLY A 62 19.06 0.33 -13.65
C GLY A 62 18.21 1.37 -14.38
N SER A 63 16.90 1.26 -14.31
CA SER A 63 15.96 2.23 -14.91
C SER A 63 16.05 3.61 -14.25
N PHE A 64 16.03 3.68 -12.90
CA PHE A 64 16.14 4.95 -12.18
C PHE A 64 17.49 5.65 -12.40
N PHE A 65 18.55 4.88 -12.65
CA PHE A 65 19.86 5.41 -12.96
C PHE A 65 19.96 5.88 -14.42
N ALA A 66 19.39 5.13 -15.37
CA ALA A 66 19.51 5.39 -16.81
C ALA A 66 18.58 6.53 -17.29
N ILE A 67 17.33 6.55 -16.84
CA ILE A 67 16.32 7.51 -17.33
C ILE A 67 16.78 8.97 -17.18
N PRO A 68 17.29 9.45 -16.02
CA PRO A 68 17.71 10.84 -15.89
C PRO A 68 18.96 11.22 -16.70
N ARG A 69 19.72 10.22 -17.18
CA ARG A 69 20.91 10.43 -18.02
C ARG A 69 20.58 10.49 -19.51
N ILE A 70 19.58 9.70 -19.92
CA ILE A 70 19.15 9.61 -21.33
C ILE A 70 18.22 10.78 -21.67
N PHE A 71 17.35 11.15 -20.74
CA PHE A 71 16.35 12.18 -20.94
C PHE A 71 16.68 13.43 -20.11
N HIS A 72 16.46 14.60 -20.67
CA HIS A 72 16.56 15.87 -19.93
C HIS A 72 15.38 15.98 -18.94
N VAL A 73 15.61 15.54 -17.71
CA VAL A 73 14.58 15.46 -16.67
C VAL A 73 14.61 16.73 -15.82
N GLN A 74 13.46 17.33 -15.58
CA GLN A 74 13.34 18.51 -14.71
C GLN A 74 13.88 18.21 -13.30
N GLU A 75 14.42 19.21 -12.62
CA GLU A 75 15.08 19.11 -11.32
C GLU A 75 14.25 18.39 -10.26
N LYS A 76 12.92 18.68 -10.21
CA LYS A 76 11.99 18.00 -9.30
C LYS A 76 11.95 16.48 -9.48
N TRP A 77 12.09 15.99 -10.70
CA TRP A 77 12.13 14.56 -11.00
C TRP A 77 13.49 13.94 -10.72
N GLN A 78 14.58 14.71 -10.87
CA GLN A 78 15.92 14.23 -10.49
C GLN A 78 15.96 13.83 -9.01
N LEU A 79 15.37 14.65 -8.11
CA LEU A 79 15.28 14.31 -6.71
C LEU A 79 14.42 13.04 -6.49
N VAL A 80 13.30 12.88 -7.22
CA VAL A 80 12.48 11.66 -7.14
C VAL A 80 13.31 10.43 -7.54
N PHE A 81 14.06 10.48 -8.62
CA PHE A 81 14.92 9.37 -9.06
C PHE A 81 16.02 9.04 -8.05
N LYS A 82 16.74 10.05 -7.53
CA LYS A 82 17.76 9.86 -6.49
C LYS A 82 17.19 9.18 -5.24
N LEU A 83 16.04 9.63 -4.76
CA LEU A 83 15.36 9.02 -3.61
C LEU A 83 14.85 7.62 -3.93
N SER A 84 14.37 7.39 -5.17
CA SER A 84 13.91 6.06 -5.58
C SER A 84 15.04 5.04 -5.56
N ILE A 85 16.23 5.37 -6.03
CA ILE A 85 17.42 4.52 -5.96
C ILE A 85 17.69 4.06 -4.51
N ILE A 86 17.59 4.94 -3.53
CA ILE A 86 17.81 4.57 -2.11
C ILE A 86 16.68 3.71 -1.55
N MET A 87 15.44 3.99 -1.95
CA MET A 87 14.26 3.38 -1.34
C MET A 87 13.80 2.12 -2.07
N PHE A 88 14.13 1.93 -3.34
CA PHE A 88 13.59 0.82 -4.13
C PHE A 88 14.06 -0.56 -3.67
N PRO A 89 15.29 -0.76 -3.17
CA PRO A 89 15.69 -2.05 -2.59
C PRO A 89 14.82 -2.48 -1.39
N TYR A 90 14.11 -1.56 -0.75
CA TYR A 90 13.11 -1.89 0.27
C TYR A 90 12.03 -2.85 -0.26
N VAL A 91 11.71 -2.82 -1.58
CA VAL A 91 10.76 -3.76 -2.21
C VAL A 91 11.17 -5.20 -1.96
N PHE A 92 12.46 -5.51 -2.13
CA PHE A 92 12.99 -6.85 -1.90
C PHE A 92 12.72 -7.32 -0.46
N PHE A 93 13.07 -6.48 0.51
CA PHE A 93 12.92 -6.83 1.92
C PHE A 93 11.46 -6.95 2.33
N ILE A 94 10.60 -6.02 1.94
CA ILE A 94 9.19 -6.03 2.39
C ILE A 94 8.40 -7.20 1.79
N CYS A 95 8.70 -7.61 0.56
CA CYS A 95 8.09 -8.79 -0.03
C CYS A 95 8.58 -10.09 0.65
N LEU A 96 9.85 -10.15 1.05
CA LEU A 96 10.36 -11.25 1.88
C LEU A 96 9.70 -11.27 3.26
N VAL A 97 9.53 -10.13 3.91
CA VAL A 97 8.81 -10.01 5.20
C VAL A 97 7.38 -10.52 5.05
N ALA A 98 6.69 -10.17 3.98
CA ALA A 98 5.35 -10.66 3.69
C ALA A 98 5.31 -12.20 3.53
N PHE A 99 6.28 -12.76 2.84
CA PHE A 99 6.42 -14.20 2.69
C PHE A 99 6.70 -14.89 4.04
N MET A 100 7.72 -14.41 4.77
CA MET A 100 8.05 -14.92 6.11
C MET A 100 6.84 -14.81 7.06
N GLY A 101 6.10 -13.71 6.99
CA GLY A 101 4.87 -13.50 7.74
C GLY A 101 3.79 -14.53 7.39
N SER A 102 3.62 -14.84 6.10
CA SER A 102 2.67 -15.88 5.66
C SER A 102 3.05 -17.26 6.17
N VAL A 103 4.34 -17.60 6.15
CA VAL A 103 4.87 -18.85 6.73
C VAL A 103 4.59 -18.90 8.23
N LEU A 104 4.92 -17.83 8.97
CA LEU A 104 4.71 -17.75 10.41
C LEU A 104 3.24 -17.80 10.80
N ASN A 105 2.36 -17.14 10.04
CA ASN A 105 0.91 -17.17 10.26
C ASN A 105 0.35 -18.59 10.10
N THR A 106 0.81 -19.35 9.10
CA THR A 106 0.44 -20.77 8.92
C THR A 106 0.92 -21.64 10.09
N LEU A 107 2.06 -21.28 10.69
CA LEU A 107 2.61 -21.95 11.88
C LEU A 107 2.06 -21.40 13.21
N HIS A 108 0.91 -20.68 13.15
CA HIS A 108 0.23 -20.06 14.30
C HIS A 108 1.10 -19.10 15.11
N HIS A 109 2.01 -18.37 14.45
CA HIS A 109 2.80 -17.34 15.07
C HIS A 109 2.49 -15.96 14.45
N PHE A 110 1.59 -15.21 15.09
CA PHE A 110 1.04 -13.96 14.55
C PHE A 110 1.80 -12.70 15.02
N PHE A 111 2.56 -12.82 16.13
CA PHE A 111 3.18 -11.64 16.74
C PHE A 111 4.21 -10.96 15.82
N MET A 112 5.17 -11.70 15.25
CA MET A 112 6.22 -11.11 14.42
C MET A 112 5.70 -10.45 13.14
N PRO A 113 4.80 -11.08 12.37
CA PRO A 113 4.17 -10.42 11.23
C PRO A 113 3.43 -9.13 11.61
N ALA A 114 2.72 -9.12 12.75
CA ALA A 114 2.03 -7.94 13.25
C ALA A 114 2.99 -6.86 13.78
N PHE A 115 4.18 -7.23 14.27
CA PHE A 115 5.19 -6.32 14.79
C PHE A 115 6.04 -5.66 13.70
N ALA A 116 6.16 -6.26 12.51
CA ALA A 116 6.96 -5.72 11.42
C ALA A 116 6.63 -4.26 11.04
N PRO A 117 5.36 -3.81 10.93
CA PRO A 117 5.04 -2.41 10.69
C PRO A 117 5.50 -1.46 11.81
N VAL A 118 5.58 -1.93 13.05
CA VAL A 118 6.07 -1.12 14.18
C VAL A 118 7.56 -0.79 13.99
N VAL A 119 8.36 -1.76 13.53
CA VAL A 119 9.78 -1.56 13.20
C VAL A 119 9.93 -0.48 12.12
N MET A 120 9.11 -0.52 11.08
CA MET A 120 9.12 0.52 10.04
C MET A 120 8.85 1.91 10.63
N ASN A 121 7.82 2.02 11.48
CA ASN A 121 7.47 3.29 12.12
C ASN A 121 8.60 3.81 13.02
N ILE A 122 9.23 2.94 13.81
CA ILE A 122 10.39 3.30 14.64
C ILE A 122 11.52 3.84 13.77
N CYS A 123 11.88 3.14 12.68
CA CYS A 123 12.93 3.58 11.77
C CYS A 123 12.58 4.96 11.14
N TRP A 124 11.34 5.18 10.78
CA TRP A 124 10.91 6.46 10.20
C TRP A 124 10.96 7.59 11.22
N ILE A 125 10.52 7.35 12.46
CA ILE A 125 10.63 8.33 13.54
C ILE A 125 12.09 8.67 13.80
N LEU A 126 12.96 7.66 13.91
CA LEU A 126 14.40 7.89 14.09
C LEU A 126 15.01 8.63 12.90
N GLY A 127 14.66 8.24 11.65
CA GLY A 127 15.09 8.95 10.45
C GLY A 127 14.67 10.42 10.45
N ALA A 128 13.43 10.72 10.85
CA ALA A 128 12.94 12.09 10.93
C ALA A 128 13.60 12.90 12.05
N VAL A 129 13.85 12.28 13.22
CA VAL A 129 14.54 12.92 14.37
C VAL A 129 16.00 13.18 14.04
N LEU A 130 16.67 12.27 13.33
CA LEU A 130 18.06 12.41 12.95
C LEU A 130 18.27 13.29 11.70
N ALA A 131 17.23 13.52 10.89
CA ALA A 131 17.31 14.31 9.67
C ALA A 131 17.95 15.70 9.84
N PRO A 132 17.65 16.51 10.86
CA PRO A 132 18.27 17.82 11.08
C PRO A 132 19.80 17.75 11.28
N TYR A 133 20.33 16.63 11.75
CA TYR A 133 21.77 16.43 11.96
C TYR A 133 22.52 16.05 10.67
N THR A 134 21.81 15.61 9.62
CA THR A 134 22.44 15.22 8.33
C THR A 134 22.73 16.40 7.41
N GLY A 135 22.12 17.55 7.66
CA GLY A 135 22.37 18.78 6.91
C GLY A 135 21.33 19.86 7.12
N LYS A 136 21.66 21.08 6.70
CA LYS A 136 20.80 22.26 6.87
C LYS A 136 19.72 22.41 5.78
N THR A 137 19.82 21.66 4.68
CA THR A 137 18.86 21.76 3.55
C THR A 137 17.83 20.67 3.63
N LEU A 138 16.58 20.97 3.27
CA LEU A 138 15.49 20.00 3.21
C LEU A 138 15.83 18.80 2.32
N GLU A 139 16.58 19.02 1.24
CA GLU A 139 17.04 17.95 0.36
C GLU A 139 17.95 16.96 1.10
N LYS A 140 18.91 17.44 1.90
CA LYS A 140 19.77 16.55 2.70
C LYS A 140 18.99 15.81 3.78
N MET A 141 18.04 16.47 4.44
CA MET A 141 17.21 15.87 5.48
C MET A 141 16.35 14.72 4.94
N ILE A 142 15.82 14.83 3.71
CA ILE A 142 14.96 13.78 3.14
C ILE A 142 15.75 12.50 2.82
N TYR A 143 17.06 12.59 2.57
CA TYR A 143 17.91 11.40 2.38
C TYR A 143 17.96 10.54 3.66
N ALA A 144 17.99 11.14 4.85
CA ALA A 144 17.94 10.39 6.11
C ALA A 144 16.67 9.55 6.22
N VAL A 145 15.52 10.10 5.82
CA VAL A 145 14.25 9.37 5.81
C VAL A 145 14.24 8.28 4.73
N ALA A 146 14.85 8.53 3.58
CA ALA A 146 14.98 7.52 2.53
C ALA A 146 15.85 6.33 2.98
N ILE A 147 16.99 6.61 3.62
CA ILE A 147 17.88 5.59 4.20
C ILE A 147 17.14 4.83 5.33
N ALA A 148 16.41 5.54 6.18
CA ALA A 148 15.60 4.91 7.24
C ALA A 148 14.55 3.95 6.66
N THR A 149 13.98 4.27 5.49
CA THR A 149 13.05 3.36 4.78
C THR A 149 13.76 2.08 4.35
N PHE A 150 14.92 2.19 3.72
CA PHE A 150 15.74 1.03 3.33
C PHE A 150 16.10 0.17 4.55
N LEU A 151 16.65 0.79 5.59
CA LEU A 151 17.04 0.11 6.82
C LEU A 151 15.85 -0.56 7.52
N SER A 152 14.67 0.06 7.46
CA SER A 152 13.48 -0.54 8.05
C SER A 152 13.14 -1.89 7.43
N GLY A 153 13.27 -2.03 6.10
CA GLY A 153 13.08 -3.30 5.42
C GLY A 153 14.07 -4.37 5.88
N LEU A 154 15.33 -3.98 5.98
CA LEU A 154 16.40 -4.86 6.46
C LEU A 154 16.14 -5.34 7.90
N PHE A 155 15.82 -4.43 8.81
CA PHE A 155 15.50 -4.78 10.21
C PHE A 155 14.24 -5.65 10.31
N GLN A 156 13.22 -5.39 9.51
CA GLN A 156 12.02 -6.23 9.45
C GLN A 156 12.36 -7.68 9.06
N VAL A 157 13.23 -7.88 8.09
CA VAL A 157 13.72 -9.23 7.74
C VAL A 157 14.46 -9.84 8.93
N PHE A 158 15.39 -9.12 9.55
CA PHE A 158 16.19 -9.64 10.66
C PHE A 158 15.37 -10.09 11.86
N ILE A 159 14.31 -9.39 12.23
CA ILE A 159 13.48 -9.78 13.38
C ILE A 159 12.70 -11.08 13.15
N HIS A 160 12.49 -11.49 11.89
CA HIS A 160 11.83 -12.76 11.58
C HIS A 160 12.75 -13.98 11.72
N PHE A 161 14.06 -13.82 11.50
CA PHE A 161 15.01 -14.96 11.53
C PHE A 161 15.03 -15.74 12.85
N PRO A 162 15.08 -15.13 14.05
CA PRO A 162 15.11 -15.87 15.30
C PRO A 162 13.88 -16.76 15.46
N VAL A 163 12.69 -16.27 15.04
CA VAL A 163 11.45 -17.03 15.15
C VAL A 163 11.38 -18.15 14.13
N LEU A 164 11.81 -17.90 12.89
CA LEU A 164 11.90 -18.95 11.87
C LEU A 164 12.84 -20.06 12.30
N ARG A 165 14.01 -19.71 12.87
CA ARG A 165 14.95 -20.71 13.42
C ARG A 165 14.35 -21.52 14.57
N ARG A 166 13.61 -20.88 15.49
CA ARG A 166 12.90 -21.60 16.58
C ARG A 166 11.82 -22.55 16.05
N LYS A 167 11.28 -22.27 14.88
CA LYS A 167 10.34 -23.15 14.17
C LYS A 167 11.05 -24.14 13.24
N GLU A 168 12.37 -24.30 13.37
CA GLU A 168 13.22 -25.23 12.58
C GLU A 168 13.20 -24.95 11.08
N LEU A 169 12.88 -23.71 10.70
CA LEU A 169 12.91 -23.23 9.33
C LEU A 169 14.31 -22.67 9.02
N TYR A 170 15.09 -23.47 8.33
CA TYR A 170 16.41 -23.08 7.83
C TYR A 170 16.31 -22.88 6.33
N TYR A 171 16.61 -21.67 5.88
CA TYR A 171 16.66 -21.39 4.45
C TYR A 171 17.80 -22.19 3.79
N ARG A 172 17.42 -22.99 2.80
CA ARG A 172 18.35 -23.68 1.91
C ARG A 172 17.95 -23.34 0.48
N PRO A 173 18.83 -22.72 -0.32
CA PRO A 173 18.51 -22.36 -1.69
C PRO A 173 18.21 -23.63 -2.51
N VAL A 174 17.01 -23.71 -3.05
CA VAL A 174 16.55 -24.83 -3.90
C VAL A 174 15.92 -24.26 -5.15
N LEU A 175 16.57 -24.46 -6.28
CA LEU A 175 16.09 -24.07 -7.60
C LEU A 175 15.29 -25.21 -8.23
N LYS A 176 13.96 -25.14 -8.14
CA LYS A 176 13.05 -26.14 -8.69
C LYS A 176 11.84 -25.47 -9.36
N PHE A 177 12.06 -24.87 -10.54
CA PHE A 177 11.00 -24.16 -11.27
C PHE A 177 9.85 -25.07 -11.74
N SER A 178 10.08 -26.36 -11.82
CA SER A 178 9.08 -27.36 -12.22
C SER A 178 8.17 -27.81 -11.09
N ASP A 179 8.34 -27.30 -9.88
CA ASP A 179 7.55 -27.70 -8.73
C ASP A 179 6.05 -27.40 -8.95
N PRO A 180 5.16 -28.41 -8.81
CA PRO A 180 3.73 -28.21 -9.03
C PRO A 180 3.11 -27.19 -8.04
N GLY A 181 3.58 -27.17 -6.79
CA GLY A 181 3.13 -26.25 -5.77
C GLY A 181 3.52 -24.81 -6.11
N LEU A 182 4.73 -24.57 -6.64
CA LEU A 182 5.16 -23.26 -7.13
C LEU A 182 4.24 -22.77 -8.25
N LYS A 183 3.98 -23.62 -9.26
CA LYS A 183 3.06 -23.25 -10.35
C LYS A 183 1.67 -22.90 -9.84
N LEU A 184 1.16 -23.67 -8.87
CA LEU A 184 -0.14 -23.44 -8.27
C LEU A 184 -0.18 -22.11 -7.50
N VAL A 185 0.87 -21.75 -6.74
CA VAL A 185 0.99 -20.46 -6.05
C VAL A 185 0.97 -19.32 -7.07
N LEU A 186 1.81 -19.38 -8.10
CA LEU A 186 1.90 -18.34 -9.12
C LEU A 186 0.57 -18.15 -9.88
N THR A 187 -0.09 -19.25 -10.25
CA THR A 187 -1.39 -19.19 -10.95
C THR A 187 -2.48 -18.58 -10.08
N ARG A 188 -2.53 -18.92 -8.79
CA ARG A 188 -3.53 -18.34 -7.86
C ARG A 188 -3.21 -16.90 -7.47
N MET A 189 -1.93 -16.53 -7.41
CA MET A 189 -1.49 -15.18 -7.08
C MET A 189 -1.76 -14.19 -8.22
N GLY A 190 -1.64 -14.62 -9.48
CA GLY A 190 -1.78 -13.77 -10.66
C GLY A 190 -3.05 -12.91 -10.68
N PRO A 191 -4.25 -13.49 -10.63
CA PRO A 191 -5.51 -12.73 -10.63
C PRO A 191 -5.64 -11.77 -9.44
N VAL A 192 -5.17 -12.18 -8.25
CA VAL A 192 -5.22 -11.34 -7.04
C VAL A 192 -4.28 -10.14 -7.16
N VAL A 193 -3.05 -10.36 -7.66
CA VAL A 193 -2.09 -9.28 -7.95
C VAL A 193 -2.68 -8.31 -8.97
N PHE A 194 -3.29 -8.83 -10.05
CA PHE A 194 -3.89 -8.00 -11.08
C PHE A 194 -5.01 -7.11 -10.52
N GLY A 195 -5.95 -7.67 -9.76
CA GLY A 195 -7.04 -6.89 -9.14
C GLY A 195 -6.53 -5.81 -8.19
N LEU A 196 -5.53 -6.14 -7.34
CA LEU A 196 -4.92 -5.17 -6.44
C LEU A 196 -4.08 -4.12 -7.19
N ALA A 197 -3.44 -4.50 -8.32
CA ALA A 197 -2.59 -3.61 -9.10
C ALA A 197 -3.38 -2.44 -9.69
N VAL A 198 -4.60 -2.66 -10.17
CA VAL A 198 -5.44 -1.60 -10.75
C VAL A 198 -5.60 -0.43 -9.78
N VAL A 199 -5.98 -0.71 -8.53
CA VAL A 199 -6.16 0.33 -7.50
C VAL A 199 -4.83 1.02 -7.17
N GLN A 200 -3.75 0.25 -7.05
CA GLN A 200 -2.44 0.81 -6.69
C GLN A 200 -1.82 1.64 -7.81
N ILE A 201 -2.00 1.22 -9.06
CA ILE A 201 -1.56 1.97 -10.24
C ILE A 201 -2.31 3.29 -10.32
N ASN A 202 -3.61 3.31 -10.07
CA ASN A 202 -4.40 4.54 -10.05
C ASN A 202 -3.82 5.55 -9.02
N VAL A 203 -3.58 5.12 -7.78
CA VAL A 203 -2.97 5.97 -6.73
C VAL A 203 -1.56 6.46 -7.13
N LEU A 204 -0.79 5.66 -7.87
CA LEU A 204 0.52 6.05 -8.38
C LEU A 204 0.37 7.11 -9.49
N VAL A 205 -0.50 6.87 -10.46
CA VAL A 205 -0.79 7.79 -11.57
C VAL A 205 -1.26 9.14 -11.05
N ASP A 206 -2.21 9.19 -10.11
CA ASP A 206 -2.65 10.42 -9.46
C ASP A 206 -1.49 11.23 -8.89
N SER A 207 -0.52 10.54 -8.31
CA SER A 207 0.65 11.17 -7.70
C SER A 207 1.65 11.69 -8.74
N ILE A 208 1.81 10.96 -9.83
CA ILE A 208 2.65 11.37 -10.97
C ILE A 208 2.03 12.62 -11.62
N ILE A 209 0.73 12.60 -11.84
CA ILE A 209 -0.02 13.74 -12.37
C ILE A 209 0.13 14.95 -11.43
N ALA A 210 -0.10 14.77 -10.13
CA ALA A 210 0.00 15.84 -9.15
C ALA A 210 1.39 16.47 -9.11
N VAL A 211 2.47 15.68 -9.20
CA VAL A 211 3.84 16.20 -9.26
C VAL A 211 4.16 16.80 -10.64
N GLY A 212 3.74 16.12 -11.71
CA GLY A 212 3.98 16.56 -13.09
C GLY A 212 3.41 17.95 -13.37
N PHE A 213 2.17 18.18 -12.97
CA PHE A 213 1.43 19.43 -13.19
C PHE A 213 1.57 20.46 -12.05
N SER A 214 2.43 20.20 -11.04
CA SER A 214 2.75 21.20 -10.01
C SER A 214 3.91 22.07 -10.42
N ALA A 215 3.78 23.37 -10.17
CA ALA A 215 4.90 24.30 -10.30
C ALA A 215 6.06 23.88 -9.36
N PRO A 216 7.33 24.01 -9.78
CA PRO A 216 8.46 23.84 -8.89
C PRO A 216 8.48 24.94 -7.82
N GLN A 217 8.98 24.63 -6.64
CA GLN A 217 9.06 25.60 -5.54
C GLN A 217 10.09 26.66 -5.89
N GLY A 218 9.68 27.94 -5.97
CA GLY A 218 10.56 29.06 -6.37
C GLY A 218 10.89 29.15 -7.86
N GLY A 219 10.30 28.30 -8.71
CA GLY A 219 10.51 28.30 -10.16
C GLY A 219 9.49 29.12 -10.94
N SER A 220 9.69 29.18 -12.27
CA SER A 220 8.71 29.79 -13.18
C SER A 220 7.37 29.06 -13.09
N GLY A 221 6.26 29.79 -13.05
CA GLY A 221 4.92 29.22 -13.08
C GLY A 221 4.55 28.55 -14.41
N TYR A 222 5.48 28.40 -15.34
CA TYR A 222 5.26 27.90 -16.69
C TYR A 222 6.17 26.73 -17.00
N PHE A 223 5.70 25.78 -17.80
CA PHE A 223 6.49 24.74 -18.44
C PHE A 223 6.36 24.85 -19.97
N HIS A 224 7.39 24.44 -20.68
CA HIS A 224 7.41 24.49 -22.15
C HIS A 224 7.03 23.10 -22.69
N PHE A 225 5.98 23.08 -23.52
CA PHE A 225 5.55 21.88 -24.24
C PHE A 225 5.31 22.25 -25.71
N ALA A 226 5.96 21.54 -26.63
CA ALA A 226 5.88 21.80 -28.07
C ALA A 226 6.15 23.27 -28.46
N GLY A 227 7.09 23.94 -27.76
CA GLY A 227 7.44 25.35 -28.01
C GLY A 227 6.49 26.37 -27.37
N MET A 228 5.42 25.95 -26.72
CA MET A 228 4.46 26.82 -26.03
C MET A 228 4.76 26.87 -24.54
N ALA A 229 4.70 28.08 -23.94
CA ALA A 229 4.77 28.25 -22.48
C ALA A 229 3.37 28.03 -21.89
N ILE A 230 3.20 26.94 -21.15
CA ILE A 230 1.92 26.58 -20.52
C ILE A 230 2.05 26.82 -19.01
N HIS A 231 1.05 27.49 -18.42
CA HIS A 231 1.01 27.72 -16.99
C HIS A 231 0.77 26.42 -16.25
N TYR A 232 1.52 26.15 -15.16
CA TYR A 232 1.24 25.00 -14.31
C TYR A 232 -0.15 25.12 -13.68
N PRO A 233 -1.04 24.13 -13.86
CA PRO A 233 -2.39 24.18 -13.29
C PRO A 233 -2.41 24.01 -11.77
N MET A 234 -1.33 23.49 -11.19
CA MET A 234 -1.22 23.24 -9.75
C MET A 234 -0.03 23.99 -9.14
N LYS A 235 -0.24 24.55 -7.97
CA LYS A 235 0.86 25.13 -7.17
C LYS A 235 1.77 24.05 -6.60
N ALA A 236 2.98 24.41 -6.22
CA ALA A 236 3.94 23.54 -5.52
C ALA A 236 3.28 22.83 -4.32
N GLY A 237 3.64 21.57 -4.07
CA GLY A 237 3.13 20.80 -2.96
C GLY A 237 1.77 20.12 -3.18
N ALA A 238 1.18 20.15 -4.39
CA ALA A 238 -0.13 19.53 -4.65
C ALA A 238 -0.17 18.03 -4.27
N ALA A 239 0.88 17.27 -4.53
CA ALA A 239 0.97 15.87 -4.12
C ALA A 239 0.90 15.68 -2.59
N SER A 240 1.47 16.62 -1.81
CA SER A 240 1.38 16.58 -0.35
C SER A 240 -0.03 16.93 0.13
N VAL A 241 -0.66 17.93 -0.49
CA VAL A 241 -2.06 18.31 -0.20
C VAL A 241 -3.00 17.12 -0.42
N LEU A 242 -2.88 16.43 -1.56
CA LEU A 242 -3.65 15.21 -1.85
C LEU A 242 -3.40 14.12 -0.81
N TYR A 243 -2.13 13.89 -0.43
CA TYR A 243 -1.76 12.88 0.55
C TYR A 243 -2.38 13.13 1.93
N TYR A 244 -2.30 14.38 2.45
CA TYR A 244 -2.88 14.72 3.74
C TYR A 244 -4.41 14.68 3.72
N SER A 245 -5.02 15.10 2.61
CA SER A 245 -6.47 15.01 2.42
C SER A 245 -6.95 13.56 2.42
N ASP A 246 -6.30 12.68 1.66
CA ASP A 246 -6.60 11.24 1.60
C ASP A 246 -6.50 10.59 2.99
N ARG A 247 -5.44 10.90 3.77
CA ARG A 247 -5.29 10.36 5.12
C ARG A 247 -6.43 10.71 6.06
N LEU A 248 -6.94 11.93 5.98
CA LEU A 248 -8.06 12.34 6.83
C LEU A 248 -9.36 11.62 6.44
N ILE A 249 -9.60 11.44 5.14
CA ILE A 249 -10.78 10.75 4.63
C ILE A 249 -10.74 9.24 4.89
N GLN A 250 -9.56 8.64 4.90
CA GLN A 250 -9.41 7.21 5.23
C GLN A 250 -9.88 6.86 6.65
N PHE A 251 -9.86 7.81 7.59
CA PHE A 251 -10.32 7.56 8.95
C PHE A 251 -11.81 7.19 9.02
N PRO A 252 -12.77 8.02 8.54
CA PRO A 252 -14.19 7.63 8.55
C PRO A 252 -14.47 6.42 7.66
N LEU A 253 -13.78 6.27 6.53
CA LEU A 253 -13.94 5.08 5.68
C LEU A 253 -13.52 3.80 6.42
N GLY A 254 -12.41 3.85 7.18
CA GLY A 254 -11.95 2.70 7.97
C GLY A 254 -12.89 2.34 9.10
N VAL A 255 -13.29 3.35 9.88
CA VAL A 255 -14.13 3.15 11.07
C VAL A 255 -15.55 2.71 10.71
N PHE A 256 -16.14 3.28 9.67
CA PHE A 256 -17.53 2.99 9.30
C PHE A 256 -17.63 2.02 8.11
N GLY A 257 -17.06 2.37 6.97
CA GLY A 257 -17.21 1.61 5.73
C GLY A 257 -16.63 0.19 5.83
N ILE A 258 -15.33 0.10 6.14
CA ILE A 258 -14.62 -1.18 6.18
C ILE A 258 -15.06 -2.04 7.36
N ALA A 259 -15.27 -1.45 8.55
CA ALA A 259 -15.68 -2.18 9.74
C ALA A 259 -17.05 -2.82 9.53
N MET A 260 -18.04 -2.05 9.03
CA MET A 260 -19.38 -2.59 8.74
C MET A 260 -19.34 -3.66 7.65
N ALA A 261 -18.64 -3.40 6.53
CA ALA A 261 -18.52 -4.37 5.45
C ALA A 261 -17.92 -5.71 5.94
N THR A 262 -16.96 -5.64 6.86
CA THR A 262 -16.36 -6.82 7.48
C THR A 262 -17.31 -7.53 8.42
N ALA A 263 -18.09 -6.79 9.23
CA ALA A 263 -19.05 -7.36 10.18
C ALA A 263 -20.23 -8.04 9.48
N VAL A 264 -20.69 -7.52 8.34
CA VAL A 264 -21.84 -8.08 7.60
C VAL A 264 -21.45 -9.21 6.65
N PHE A 265 -20.18 -9.33 6.27
CA PHE A 265 -19.71 -10.32 5.30
C PHE A 265 -20.02 -11.78 5.67
N PRO A 266 -19.88 -12.25 6.94
CA PRO A 266 -20.28 -13.60 7.32
C PRO A 266 -21.78 -13.87 7.12
N LEU A 267 -22.65 -12.88 7.39
CA LEU A 267 -24.09 -12.99 7.17
C LEU A 267 -24.41 -13.14 5.68
N PHE A 268 -23.81 -12.33 4.82
CA PHE A 268 -23.93 -12.47 3.38
C PHE A 268 -23.52 -13.86 2.91
N SER A 269 -22.37 -14.36 3.38
CA SER A 269 -21.86 -15.68 3.02
C SER A 269 -22.81 -16.80 3.46
N THR A 270 -23.40 -16.69 4.65
CA THR A 270 -24.36 -17.68 5.16
C THR A 270 -25.63 -17.69 4.32
N HIS A 271 -26.20 -16.52 4.00
CA HIS A 271 -27.40 -16.44 3.16
C HIS A 271 -27.12 -16.90 1.73
N ALA A 272 -25.97 -16.58 1.17
CA ALA A 272 -25.56 -17.02 -0.17
C ALA A 272 -25.44 -18.56 -0.25
N VAL A 273 -24.82 -19.20 0.75
CA VAL A 273 -24.69 -20.67 0.80
C VAL A 273 -26.04 -21.36 0.97
N ARG A 274 -26.99 -20.75 1.69
CA ARG A 274 -28.36 -21.28 1.89
C ARG A 274 -29.28 -20.95 0.74
N GLU A 275 -28.83 -20.25 -0.29
CA GLU A 275 -29.64 -19.76 -1.41
C GLU A 275 -30.85 -18.92 -0.97
N ASP A 276 -30.76 -18.31 0.20
CA ASP A 276 -31.81 -17.50 0.82
C ASP A 276 -31.75 -16.05 0.31
N SER A 277 -32.26 -15.84 -0.89
CA SER A 277 -32.27 -14.54 -1.56
C SER A 277 -33.04 -13.47 -0.79
N SER A 278 -34.11 -13.85 -0.06
CA SER A 278 -34.93 -12.91 0.71
C SER A 278 -34.16 -12.31 1.88
N ASN A 279 -33.54 -13.17 2.71
CA ASN A 279 -32.73 -12.71 3.83
C ASN A 279 -31.43 -12.06 3.39
N PHE A 280 -30.85 -12.51 2.27
CA PHE A 280 -29.71 -11.81 1.65
C PHE A 280 -30.05 -10.36 1.29
N SER A 281 -31.13 -10.15 0.54
CA SER A 281 -31.62 -8.82 0.13
C SER A 281 -31.97 -7.95 1.35
N THR A 282 -32.63 -8.52 2.34
CA THR A 282 -32.98 -7.82 3.57
C THR A 282 -31.74 -7.37 4.34
N THR A 283 -30.74 -8.25 4.48
CA THR A 283 -29.47 -7.95 5.16
C THR A 283 -28.70 -6.89 4.39
N PHE A 284 -28.63 -7.00 3.06
CA PHE A 284 -27.98 -6.01 2.19
C PHE A 284 -28.63 -4.64 2.33
N ASN A 285 -29.94 -4.55 2.22
CA ASN A 285 -30.67 -3.29 2.33
C ASN A 285 -30.51 -2.65 3.71
N ARG A 286 -30.50 -3.46 4.79
CA ARG A 286 -30.24 -2.94 6.15
C ARG A 286 -28.82 -2.39 6.28
N ALA A 287 -27.82 -3.13 5.81
CA ALA A 287 -26.44 -2.70 5.84
C ALA A 287 -26.23 -1.41 5.03
N LEU A 288 -26.80 -1.32 3.82
CA LEU A 288 -26.71 -0.15 2.97
C LEU A 288 -27.41 1.07 3.61
N LYS A 289 -28.65 0.90 4.13
CA LYS A 289 -29.36 1.96 4.85
C LYS A 289 -28.57 2.47 6.05
N PHE A 290 -27.95 1.58 6.81
CA PHE A 290 -27.13 1.94 7.96
C PHE A 290 -25.86 2.70 7.53
N MET A 291 -25.25 2.28 6.41
CA MET A 291 -24.09 3.01 5.86
C MET A 291 -24.45 4.41 5.38
N LEU A 292 -25.61 4.57 4.75
CA LEU A 292 -26.09 5.89 4.34
C LEU A 292 -26.43 6.78 5.55
N LEU A 293 -27.06 6.18 6.59
CA LEU A 293 -27.41 6.87 7.83
C LEU A 293 -26.17 7.41 8.57
N ILE A 294 -25.03 6.74 8.50
CA ILE A 294 -23.78 7.19 9.10
C ILE A 294 -22.95 8.01 8.11
N GLY A 295 -22.86 7.54 6.87
CA GLY A 295 -21.98 8.12 5.85
C GLY A 295 -22.40 9.54 5.44
N ILE A 296 -23.70 9.81 5.34
CA ILE A 296 -24.20 11.16 4.98
C ILE A 296 -23.90 12.19 6.09
N PRO A 297 -24.23 11.94 7.38
CA PRO A 297 -23.83 12.85 8.46
C PRO A 297 -22.32 13.00 8.59
N ALA A 298 -21.56 11.91 8.42
CA ALA A 298 -20.09 11.99 8.45
C ALA A 298 -19.53 12.84 7.32
N SER A 299 -20.07 12.73 6.11
CA SER A 299 -19.74 13.60 4.99
C SER A 299 -20.02 15.06 5.31
N LEU A 300 -21.22 15.36 5.80
CA LEU A 300 -21.62 16.73 6.20
C LEU A 300 -20.74 17.27 7.32
N ALA A 301 -20.45 16.48 8.34
CA ALA A 301 -19.58 16.87 9.44
C ALA A 301 -18.18 17.26 8.94
N ILE A 302 -17.59 16.46 8.05
CA ILE A 302 -16.28 16.77 7.46
C ILE A 302 -16.37 18.02 6.57
N ILE A 303 -17.40 18.17 5.78
CA ILE A 303 -17.59 19.36 4.94
C ILE A 303 -17.65 20.63 5.80
N LEU A 304 -18.38 20.61 6.90
CA LEU A 304 -18.54 21.76 7.80
C LEU A 304 -17.29 22.00 8.64
N LEU A 305 -16.67 20.94 9.14
CA LEU A 305 -15.55 21.02 10.10
C LEU A 305 -14.17 20.89 9.45
N ARG A 306 -14.06 20.82 8.11
CA ARG A 306 -12.79 20.59 7.40
C ARG A 306 -11.68 21.55 7.77
N GLU A 307 -12.01 22.85 7.91
CA GLU A 307 -11.01 23.89 8.25
C GLU A 307 -10.50 23.74 9.69
N PRO A 308 -11.37 23.75 10.74
CA PRO A 308 -10.91 23.56 12.11
C PRO A 308 -10.22 22.21 12.32
N ILE A 309 -10.62 21.13 11.67
CA ILE A 309 -9.96 19.83 11.77
C ILE A 309 -8.53 19.91 11.21
N ILE A 310 -8.35 20.53 10.04
CA ILE A 310 -7.03 20.66 9.42
C ILE A 310 -6.12 21.57 10.25
N ASP A 311 -6.65 22.70 10.72
CA ASP A 311 -5.91 23.62 11.56
C ASP A 311 -5.44 22.93 12.86
N LEU A 312 -6.30 22.14 13.48
CA LEU A 312 -5.97 21.41 14.71
C LEU A 312 -4.93 20.31 14.46
N ILE A 313 -5.06 19.54 13.37
CA ILE A 313 -4.23 18.35 13.16
C ILE A 313 -2.94 18.70 12.44
N TYR A 314 -2.97 19.53 11.39
CA TYR A 314 -1.85 19.72 10.47
C TYR A 314 -1.18 21.08 10.54
N ARG A 315 -1.89 22.17 10.88
CA ARG A 315 -1.35 23.53 10.85
C ARG A 315 -0.27 23.74 11.90
N ARG A 316 0.98 23.38 11.54
CA ARG A 316 2.17 23.50 12.40
C ARG A 316 3.41 23.73 11.55
N ARG A 317 4.31 24.61 11.98
CA ARG A 317 5.63 24.87 11.35
C ARG A 317 5.51 25.16 9.85
N GLN A 318 6.00 24.25 9.00
CA GLN A 318 5.98 24.37 7.53
C GLN A 318 4.59 24.18 6.90
N PHE A 319 3.63 23.64 7.63
CA PHE A 319 2.25 23.52 7.17
C PHE A 319 1.49 24.79 7.55
N ASP A 320 1.62 25.80 6.68
CA ASP A 320 1.09 27.16 6.89
C ASP A 320 -0.42 27.26 6.60
N ALA A 321 -0.98 28.46 6.74
CA ALA A 321 -2.39 28.71 6.53
C ALA A 321 -2.81 28.49 5.06
N GLU A 322 -1.93 28.74 4.08
CA GLU A 322 -2.23 28.45 2.67
C GLU A 322 -2.31 26.95 2.40
N SER A 323 -1.36 26.17 2.97
CA SER A 323 -1.38 24.72 2.89
C SER A 323 -2.63 24.13 3.54
N ALA A 324 -3.05 24.67 4.69
CA ALA A 324 -4.28 24.30 5.38
C ALA A 324 -5.52 24.58 4.52
N TYR A 325 -5.62 25.79 3.97
CA TYR A 325 -6.72 26.18 3.08
C TYR A 325 -6.80 25.31 1.83
N ARG A 326 -5.68 25.04 1.17
CA ARG A 326 -5.64 24.16 -0.04
C ARG A 326 -6.08 22.74 0.30
N THR A 327 -5.63 22.22 1.45
CA THR A 327 -6.00 20.88 1.93
C THR A 327 -7.49 20.83 2.26
N SER A 328 -8.05 21.87 2.88
CA SER A 328 -9.48 21.94 3.19
C SER A 328 -10.36 21.91 1.93
N ARG A 329 -9.92 22.58 0.87
CA ARG A 329 -10.63 22.54 -0.42
C ARG A 329 -10.63 21.15 -1.06
N VAL A 330 -9.52 20.44 -1.00
CA VAL A 330 -9.45 19.06 -1.53
C VAL A 330 -10.33 18.11 -0.71
N ILE A 331 -10.30 18.26 0.61
CA ILE A 331 -11.16 17.48 1.51
C ILE A 331 -12.64 17.71 1.23
N LEU A 332 -13.05 18.93 0.89
CA LEU A 332 -14.44 19.22 0.48
C LEU A 332 -14.91 18.28 -0.64
N PHE A 333 -14.11 18.12 -1.70
CA PHE A 333 -14.46 17.26 -2.82
C PHE A 333 -14.43 15.77 -2.44
N TYR A 334 -13.48 15.33 -1.65
CA TYR A 334 -13.44 13.96 -1.16
C TYR A 334 -14.62 13.65 -0.21
N ALA A 335 -14.96 14.59 0.66
CA ALA A 335 -16.04 14.42 1.63
C ALA A 335 -17.41 14.21 0.98
N ILE A 336 -17.68 14.83 -0.17
CA ILE A 336 -18.90 14.60 -0.95
C ILE A 336 -19.07 13.11 -1.29
N GLY A 337 -17.99 12.38 -1.52
CA GLY A 337 -18.00 10.97 -1.91
C GLY A 337 -17.98 9.96 -0.74
N ILE A 338 -17.79 10.36 0.50
CA ILE A 338 -17.59 9.44 1.64
C ILE A 338 -18.75 8.44 1.77
N TRP A 339 -19.99 8.93 1.73
CA TRP A 339 -21.16 8.08 1.86
C TRP A 339 -21.24 7.02 0.76
N ALA A 340 -20.85 7.36 -0.47
CA ALA A 340 -20.83 6.45 -1.60
C ALA A 340 -19.71 5.39 -1.43
N TYR A 341 -18.51 5.80 -1.00
CA TYR A 341 -17.41 4.87 -0.70
C TYR A 341 -17.75 3.92 0.45
N CYS A 342 -18.44 4.40 1.50
CA CYS A 342 -18.92 3.53 2.58
C CYS A 342 -19.91 2.47 2.05
N GLY A 343 -20.87 2.87 1.22
CA GLY A 343 -21.80 1.95 0.56
C GLY A 343 -21.11 0.96 -0.38
N LEU A 344 -20.11 1.42 -1.13
CA LEU A 344 -19.33 0.59 -2.05
C LEU A 344 -18.62 -0.57 -1.33
N HIS A 345 -18.07 -0.35 -0.12
CA HIS A 345 -17.45 -1.43 0.65
C HIS A 345 -18.44 -2.54 1.00
N VAL A 346 -19.69 -2.22 1.32
CA VAL A 346 -20.75 -3.21 1.58
C VAL A 346 -21.12 -3.95 0.30
N LEU A 347 -21.24 -3.23 -0.82
CA LEU A 347 -21.56 -3.80 -2.13
C LEU A 347 -20.49 -4.80 -2.58
N ILE A 348 -19.22 -4.47 -2.49
CA ILE A 348 -18.09 -5.35 -2.83
C ILE A 348 -18.15 -6.65 -2.01
N ARG A 349 -18.45 -6.57 -0.71
CA ARG A 349 -18.57 -7.76 0.14
C ARG A 349 -19.78 -8.62 -0.22
N ALA A 350 -20.88 -8.02 -0.64
CA ALA A 350 -22.05 -8.75 -1.12
C ALA A 350 -21.70 -9.57 -2.38
N PHE A 351 -21.01 -9.00 -3.36
CA PHE A 351 -20.52 -9.74 -4.54
C PHE A 351 -19.55 -10.86 -4.17
N TYR A 352 -18.57 -10.59 -3.31
CA TYR A 352 -17.63 -11.62 -2.88
C TYR A 352 -18.30 -12.80 -2.14
N SER A 353 -19.39 -12.56 -1.45
CA SER A 353 -20.12 -13.61 -0.75
C SER A 353 -20.82 -14.60 -1.69
N VAL A 354 -21.20 -14.15 -2.89
CA VAL A 354 -21.74 -15.00 -3.96
C VAL A 354 -20.65 -15.50 -4.93
N LYS A 355 -19.37 -15.38 -4.54
CA LYS A 355 -18.19 -15.79 -5.32
C LYS A 355 -17.97 -15.01 -6.60
N ASP A 356 -18.65 -13.91 -6.81
CA ASP A 356 -18.37 -12.98 -7.90
C ASP A 356 -17.26 -12.02 -7.49
N THR A 357 -16.07 -12.29 -7.98
CA THR A 357 -14.87 -11.47 -7.75
C THR A 357 -14.54 -10.55 -8.93
N ILE A 358 -15.28 -10.67 -10.03
CA ILE A 358 -14.99 -9.95 -11.29
C ILE A 358 -15.80 -8.64 -11.35
N THR A 359 -17.10 -8.72 -11.06
CA THR A 359 -18.00 -7.53 -11.16
C THR A 359 -17.56 -6.35 -10.29
N PRO A 360 -16.99 -6.51 -9.06
CA PRO A 360 -16.54 -5.38 -8.25
C PRO A 360 -15.21 -4.77 -8.68
N VAL A 361 -14.47 -5.37 -9.59
CA VAL A 361 -13.16 -4.92 -10.07
C VAL A 361 -13.31 -4.07 -11.32
#